data_420c7b8e4d2e0b8dc1c92cf2f588d571
#
_entry.id   420c7b8e4d2e0b8dc1c92cf2f588d571
#
_cell.length_a   1.000
_cell.length_b   1.000
_cell.length_c   1.000
_cell.angle_alpha   90.00
_cell.angle_beta   90.00
_cell.angle_gamma   90.00
#
_symmetry.space_group_name_H-M   'P 1'
#
loop_
_entity.id
_entity.type
_entity.pdbx_description
1 polymer ?
#
loop_
_entity_poly.entity_id
_entity_poly.type
_entity_poly.pdbx_seq_one_letter_code
_entity_poly.pdbx_strand_id
1 'polypeptide(L)'
;MVSPSPHGRQAARVLVAGLVLQLAFGLVFAWGSVVPYVRAEWHWPPLLLGAVFSGTPFGFGIGTLLGGRLADRIPARRLCWAGMALLAVGFSVAFIAPSGVTFVVFYSALGLGLGGGVALTGAVAAATQVMPQRVGSLGGALTAAYATAVVFEAPLIAVLTPHIGWFNALRLVGVGMGLVAALILLFMPRLPPARHATAARPANQFQLLRRPAVWTSTLMLFSSADLGSYAAVDLVSHARADHLAVWIGTAALVGLALANIASRIVSGFATDRFGVDPVMGAVLCMVLLAAGIMVVAGSTEAGILAAGVSAGIPVGGGPGLMSKLASISAPDAPNSVFGIFFAGFASGSLLGPLIGEPLGGSAAWIAVAAPAIGGLVLLQVRSRLRRAGRL
;
A
#
# COMPACT_ATOMS: atom_id res chain seq x y z
N MET A 1 -15.11 3.27 35.03
CA MET A 1 -14.61 3.57 33.65
C MET A 1 -14.30 5.04 33.57
N VAL A 2 -13.02 5.42 33.43
CA VAL A 2 -12.60 6.82 33.29
C VAL A 2 -13.00 7.31 31.90
N SER A 3 -13.81 8.37 31.82
CA SER A 3 -14.18 8.97 30.52
C SER A 3 -12.90 9.43 29.80
N PRO A 4 -12.70 9.06 28.52
CA PRO A 4 -11.50 9.46 27.78
C PRO A 4 -11.41 10.99 27.72
N SER A 5 -10.20 11.53 27.88
CA SER A 5 -9.91 12.96 27.77
C SER A 5 -10.42 13.53 26.42
N PRO A 6 -10.73 14.82 26.33
CA PRO A 6 -11.15 15.44 25.06
C PRO A 6 -10.19 15.16 23.89
N HIS A 7 -8.88 15.16 24.16
CA HIS A 7 -7.83 14.81 23.19
C HIS A 7 -7.90 13.33 22.78
N GLY A 8 -8.18 12.41 23.70
CA GLY A 8 -8.33 11.00 23.39
C GLY A 8 -9.53 10.71 22.50
N ARG A 9 -10.65 11.40 22.73
CA ARG A 9 -11.86 11.28 21.87
C ARG A 9 -11.61 11.81 20.46
N GLN A 10 -10.87 12.90 20.32
CA GLN A 10 -10.50 13.45 19.01
C GLN A 10 -9.59 12.50 18.23
N ALA A 11 -8.58 11.94 18.89
CA ALA A 11 -7.67 10.97 18.30
C ALA A 11 -8.40 9.71 17.83
N ALA A 12 -9.30 9.16 18.65
CA ALA A 12 -10.12 8.02 18.29
C ALA A 12 -11.00 8.27 17.05
N ARG A 13 -11.66 9.44 16.97
CA ARG A 13 -12.47 9.81 15.80
C ARG A 13 -11.65 9.92 14.53
N VAL A 14 -10.46 10.52 14.59
CA VAL A 14 -9.55 10.60 13.43
C VAL A 14 -9.13 9.22 12.99
N LEU A 15 -8.72 8.36 13.93
CA LEU A 15 -8.23 7.02 13.60
C LEU A 15 -9.35 6.15 13.02
N VAL A 16 -10.53 6.11 13.65
CA VAL A 16 -11.67 5.33 13.15
C VAL A 16 -12.08 5.79 11.75
N ALA A 17 -12.17 7.12 11.54
CA ALA A 17 -12.51 7.67 10.22
C ALA A 17 -11.46 7.29 9.17
N GLY A 18 -10.19 7.36 9.51
CA GLY A 18 -9.10 6.97 8.61
C GLY A 18 -9.09 5.48 8.29
N LEU A 19 -9.29 4.61 9.30
CA LEU A 19 -9.32 3.15 9.10
C LEU A 19 -10.48 2.73 8.20
N VAL A 20 -11.70 3.20 8.48
CA VAL A 20 -12.88 2.87 7.68
C VAL A 20 -12.78 3.42 6.27
N LEU A 21 -12.21 4.63 6.13
CA LEU A 21 -11.93 5.21 4.83
C LEU A 21 -10.98 4.31 4.01
N GLN A 22 -9.90 3.80 4.62
CA GLN A 22 -8.96 2.93 3.95
C GLN A 22 -9.55 1.55 3.62
N LEU A 23 -10.46 1.01 4.44
CA LEU A 23 -11.20 -0.20 4.10
C LEU A 23 -11.99 0.00 2.80
N ALA A 24 -12.75 1.09 2.66
CA ALA A 24 -13.53 1.35 1.45
C ALA A 24 -12.67 1.45 0.16
N PHE A 25 -11.45 1.96 0.25
CA PHE A 25 -10.52 2.01 -0.90
C PHE A 25 -9.82 0.67 -1.16
N GLY A 26 -9.78 -0.24 -0.19
CA GLY A 26 -9.18 -1.56 -0.31
C GLY A 26 -9.97 -2.54 -1.19
N LEU A 27 -11.13 -2.17 -1.68
CA LEU A 27 -12.00 -3.00 -2.54
C LEU A 27 -11.28 -3.55 -3.78
N VAL A 28 -10.21 -2.91 -4.24
CA VAL A 28 -9.39 -3.42 -5.34
C VAL A 28 -8.88 -4.85 -5.10
N PHE A 29 -8.57 -5.19 -3.86
CA PHE A 29 -8.09 -6.55 -3.54
C PHE A 29 -9.19 -7.60 -3.65
N ALA A 30 -10.47 -7.22 -3.59
CA ALA A 30 -11.60 -8.11 -3.84
C ALA A 30 -11.88 -8.33 -5.34
N TRP A 31 -11.22 -7.58 -6.26
CA TRP A 31 -11.37 -7.74 -7.71
C TRP A 31 -11.15 -9.19 -8.16
N GLY A 32 -10.16 -9.87 -7.59
CA GLY A 32 -9.85 -11.26 -7.91
C GLY A 32 -11.05 -12.21 -7.74
N SER A 33 -11.96 -11.94 -6.80
CA SER A 33 -13.15 -12.78 -6.56
C SER A 33 -14.18 -12.71 -7.69
N VAL A 34 -14.21 -11.62 -8.47
CA VAL A 34 -15.15 -11.42 -9.57
C VAL A 34 -14.56 -11.76 -10.95
N VAL A 35 -13.24 -11.82 -11.08
CA VAL A 35 -12.54 -12.09 -12.37
C VAL A 35 -13.08 -13.31 -13.11
N PRO A 36 -13.35 -14.49 -12.48
CA PRO A 36 -13.92 -15.64 -13.19
C PRO A 36 -15.26 -15.34 -13.87
N TYR A 37 -16.11 -14.59 -13.17
CA TYR A 37 -17.44 -14.21 -13.70
C TYR A 37 -17.33 -13.20 -14.83
N VAL A 38 -16.48 -12.17 -14.68
CA VAL A 38 -16.23 -11.17 -15.74
C VAL A 38 -15.71 -11.85 -17.01
N ARG A 39 -14.82 -12.82 -16.86
CA ARG A 39 -14.29 -13.60 -17.99
C ARG A 39 -15.41 -14.42 -18.66
N ALA A 40 -16.27 -15.06 -17.88
CA ALA A 40 -17.33 -15.92 -18.40
C ALA A 40 -18.45 -15.11 -19.07
N GLU A 41 -18.87 -13.98 -18.50
CA GLU A 41 -20.02 -13.22 -18.98
C GLU A 41 -19.64 -12.14 -20.00
N TRP A 42 -18.53 -11.40 -19.77
CA TRP A 42 -18.12 -10.28 -20.62
C TRP A 42 -16.98 -10.59 -21.55
N HIS A 43 -16.40 -11.80 -21.47
CA HIS A 43 -15.34 -12.31 -22.34
C HIS A 43 -14.11 -11.36 -22.39
N TRP A 44 -13.81 -10.62 -21.31
CA TRP A 44 -12.68 -9.73 -21.27
C TRP A 44 -11.36 -10.52 -21.33
N PRO A 45 -10.40 -10.06 -22.15
CA PRO A 45 -9.10 -10.71 -22.24
C PRO A 45 -8.31 -10.58 -20.92
N PRO A 46 -7.42 -11.54 -20.62
CA PRO A 46 -6.60 -11.54 -19.40
C PRO A 46 -5.87 -10.22 -19.14
N LEU A 47 -5.33 -9.62 -20.20
CA LEU A 47 -4.64 -8.32 -20.12
C LEU A 47 -5.54 -7.23 -19.57
N LEU A 48 -6.80 -7.17 -19.98
CA LEU A 48 -7.76 -6.16 -19.50
C LEU A 48 -8.14 -6.41 -18.03
N LEU A 49 -8.36 -7.67 -17.66
CA LEU A 49 -8.65 -8.07 -16.28
C LEU A 49 -7.49 -7.70 -15.33
N GLY A 50 -6.25 -7.93 -15.77
CA GLY A 50 -5.05 -7.50 -15.06
C GLY A 50 -4.91 -5.98 -15.00
N ALA A 51 -5.24 -5.27 -16.08
CA ALA A 51 -5.18 -3.81 -16.14
C ALA A 51 -6.15 -3.13 -15.14
N VAL A 52 -7.33 -3.72 -14.87
CA VAL A 52 -8.23 -3.23 -13.81
C VAL A 52 -7.54 -3.29 -12.45
N PHE A 53 -6.84 -4.38 -12.12
CA PHE A 53 -6.09 -4.45 -10.86
C PHE A 53 -4.93 -3.45 -10.84
N SER A 54 -4.10 -3.43 -11.89
CA SER A 54 -2.88 -2.61 -11.96
C SER A 54 -3.13 -1.10 -12.07
N GLY A 55 -4.29 -0.69 -12.56
CA GLY A 55 -4.71 0.70 -12.61
C GLY A 55 -4.78 1.34 -11.23
N THR A 56 -5.16 0.56 -10.20
CA THR A 56 -5.27 1.08 -8.84
C THR A 56 -3.92 1.48 -8.24
N PRO A 57 -2.86 0.65 -8.16
CA PRO A 57 -1.58 1.08 -7.63
C PRO A 57 -0.96 2.23 -8.44
N PHE A 58 -1.17 2.27 -9.75
CA PHE A 58 -0.74 3.39 -10.59
C PHE A 58 -1.43 4.70 -10.18
N GLY A 59 -2.76 4.71 -10.16
CA GLY A 59 -3.55 5.86 -9.71
C GLY A 59 -3.24 6.25 -8.27
N PHE A 60 -3.03 5.27 -7.39
CA PHE A 60 -2.71 5.47 -5.97
C PHE A 60 -1.35 6.17 -5.79
N GLY A 61 -0.33 5.79 -6.56
CA GLY A 61 0.97 6.49 -6.57
C GLY A 61 0.83 7.96 -6.96
N ILE A 62 0.05 8.27 -8.02
CA ILE A 62 -0.25 9.65 -8.41
C ILE A 62 -1.05 10.35 -7.30
N GLY A 63 -2.06 9.69 -6.74
CA GLY A 63 -2.90 10.22 -5.67
C GLY A 63 -2.12 10.59 -4.43
N THR A 64 -1.17 9.76 -4.00
CA THR A 64 -0.30 10.05 -2.86
C THR A 64 0.67 11.18 -3.12
N LEU A 65 1.21 11.31 -4.34
CA LEU A 65 2.05 12.44 -4.73
C LEU A 65 1.28 13.76 -4.68
N LEU A 66 0.09 13.81 -5.26
CA LEU A 66 -0.76 14.99 -5.27
C LEU A 66 -1.31 15.29 -3.87
N GLY A 67 -1.84 14.28 -3.20
CA GLY A 67 -2.41 14.38 -1.86
C GLY A 67 -1.38 14.80 -0.82
N GLY A 68 -0.15 14.26 -0.88
CA GLY A 68 0.94 14.64 0.00
C GLY A 68 1.29 16.12 -0.11
N ARG A 69 1.37 16.64 -1.34
CA ARG A 69 1.60 18.06 -1.60
C ARG A 69 0.44 18.95 -1.13
N LEU A 70 -0.79 18.47 -1.29
CA LEU A 70 -1.98 19.19 -0.87
C LEU A 70 -2.16 19.15 0.65
N ALA A 71 -1.75 18.07 1.33
CA ALA A 71 -1.89 17.91 2.78
C ALA A 71 -1.11 18.96 3.58
N ASP A 72 -0.06 19.53 3.00
CA ASP A 72 0.70 20.63 3.60
C ASP A 72 -0.06 21.98 3.51
N ARG A 73 -1.12 22.09 2.69
CA ARG A 73 -1.86 23.33 2.40
C ARG A 73 -3.35 23.27 2.74
N ILE A 74 -3.94 22.09 2.65
CA ILE A 74 -5.38 21.88 2.75
C ILE A 74 -5.68 21.09 4.03
N PRO A 75 -6.76 21.41 4.78
CA PRO A 75 -7.18 20.60 5.92
C PRO A 75 -7.35 19.13 5.56
N ALA A 76 -6.79 18.24 6.37
CA ALA A 76 -6.78 16.79 6.15
C ALA A 76 -8.18 16.21 5.83
N ARG A 77 -9.22 16.66 6.55
CA ARG A 77 -10.60 16.26 6.30
C ARG A 77 -11.08 16.59 4.88
N ARG A 78 -10.67 17.72 4.31
CA ARG A 78 -11.04 18.10 2.92
C ARG A 78 -10.37 17.16 1.91
N LEU A 79 -9.15 16.71 2.17
CA LEU A 79 -8.48 15.72 1.34
C LEU A 79 -9.21 14.37 1.38
N CYS A 80 -9.62 13.91 2.57
CA CYS A 80 -10.41 12.70 2.70
C CYS A 80 -11.72 12.80 1.88
N TRP A 81 -12.42 13.95 1.94
CA TRP A 81 -13.61 14.18 1.12
C TRP A 81 -13.32 14.26 -0.38
N ALA A 82 -12.18 14.84 -0.77
CA ALA A 82 -11.77 14.87 -2.18
C ALA A 82 -11.52 13.45 -2.71
N GLY A 83 -10.85 12.58 -1.92
CA GLY A 83 -10.72 11.18 -2.25
C GLY A 83 -12.06 10.46 -2.39
N MET A 84 -13.00 10.68 -1.47
CA MET A 84 -14.35 10.13 -1.54
C MET A 84 -15.14 10.62 -2.77
N ALA A 85 -14.97 11.89 -3.15
CA ALA A 85 -15.58 12.41 -4.37
C ALA A 85 -15.04 11.74 -5.63
N LEU A 86 -13.71 11.49 -5.69
CA LEU A 86 -13.09 10.74 -6.78
C LEU A 86 -13.59 9.29 -6.83
N LEU A 87 -13.75 8.63 -5.66
CA LEU A 87 -14.35 7.31 -5.57
C LEU A 87 -15.78 7.32 -6.13
N ALA A 88 -16.61 8.26 -5.69
CA ALA A 88 -18.00 8.36 -6.14
C ALA A 88 -18.10 8.60 -7.65
N VAL A 89 -17.29 9.49 -8.22
CA VAL A 89 -17.23 9.74 -9.67
C VAL A 89 -16.78 8.48 -10.41
N GLY A 90 -15.67 7.87 -9.95
CA GLY A 90 -15.12 6.65 -10.57
C GLY A 90 -16.14 5.51 -10.61
N PHE A 91 -16.81 5.26 -9.49
CA PHE A 91 -17.85 4.24 -9.39
C PHE A 91 -19.08 4.59 -10.24
N SER A 92 -19.55 5.83 -10.18
CA SER A 92 -20.71 6.25 -10.98
C SER A 92 -20.47 6.00 -12.47
N VAL A 93 -19.33 6.43 -13.01
CA VAL A 93 -19.03 6.24 -14.43
C VAL A 93 -18.89 4.75 -14.77
N ALA A 94 -18.14 3.98 -13.97
CA ALA A 94 -17.91 2.57 -14.25
C ALA A 94 -19.19 1.72 -14.20
N PHE A 95 -20.11 2.02 -13.28
CA PHE A 95 -21.34 1.24 -13.10
C PHE A 95 -22.53 1.74 -13.93
N ILE A 96 -22.52 2.99 -14.40
CA ILE A 96 -23.55 3.52 -15.32
C ILE A 96 -23.23 3.13 -16.78
N ALA A 97 -21.97 3.23 -17.18
CA ALA A 97 -21.50 2.91 -18.53
C ALA A 97 -20.41 1.81 -18.48
N PRO A 98 -20.77 0.55 -18.12
CA PRO A 98 -19.79 -0.51 -17.90
C PRO A 98 -19.08 -0.90 -19.19
N SER A 99 -17.75 -0.79 -19.18
CA SER A 99 -16.84 -1.24 -20.23
C SER A 99 -15.46 -1.51 -19.64
N GLY A 100 -14.60 -2.22 -20.38
CA GLY A 100 -13.23 -2.44 -19.94
C GLY A 100 -12.46 -1.14 -19.67
N VAL A 101 -12.65 -0.14 -20.52
CA VAL A 101 -12.00 1.16 -20.36
C VAL A 101 -12.51 1.89 -19.12
N THR A 102 -13.83 1.91 -18.89
CA THR A 102 -14.39 2.59 -17.71
C THR A 102 -13.98 1.91 -16.41
N PHE A 103 -13.83 0.58 -16.40
CA PHE A 103 -13.31 -0.13 -15.22
C PHE A 103 -11.84 0.16 -14.97
N VAL A 104 -10.98 0.18 -15.99
CA VAL A 104 -9.56 0.50 -15.82
C VAL A 104 -9.36 1.96 -15.40
N VAL A 105 -10.00 2.90 -16.12
CA VAL A 105 -9.73 4.33 -15.91
C VAL A 105 -10.50 4.88 -14.71
N PHE A 106 -11.81 4.62 -14.63
CA PHE A 106 -12.66 5.28 -13.64
C PHE A 106 -12.81 4.47 -12.34
N TYR A 107 -13.15 3.17 -12.42
CA TYR A 107 -13.26 2.35 -11.21
C TYR A 107 -11.89 2.20 -10.52
N SER A 108 -10.88 1.78 -11.27
CA SER A 108 -9.57 1.43 -10.76
C SER A 108 -8.66 2.65 -10.59
N ALA A 109 -8.18 3.26 -11.68
CA ALA A 109 -7.15 4.29 -11.60
C ALA A 109 -7.65 5.58 -10.92
N LEU A 110 -8.85 6.07 -11.28
CA LEU A 110 -9.39 7.30 -10.71
C LEU A 110 -10.01 7.05 -9.33
N GLY A 111 -10.99 6.15 -9.22
CA GLY A 111 -11.80 5.94 -8.03
C GLY A 111 -10.97 5.35 -6.89
N LEU A 112 -10.60 4.08 -7.01
CA LEU A 112 -9.84 3.36 -5.99
C LEU A 112 -8.39 3.82 -5.89
N GLY A 113 -7.75 4.12 -7.03
CA GLY A 113 -6.35 4.54 -7.09
C GLY A 113 -6.14 5.97 -6.64
N LEU A 114 -6.39 6.93 -7.52
CA LEU A 114 -6.15 8.36 -7.25
C LEU A 114 -6.91 8.82 -6.00
N GLY A 115 -8.20 8.46 -5.89
CA GLY A 115 -9.03 8.76 -4.73
C GLY A 115 -8.45 8.19 -3.44
N GLY A 116 -8.04 6.91 -3.45
CA GLY A 116 -7.45 6.21 -2.31
C GLY A 116 -6.13 6.84 -1.86
N GLY A 117 -5.25 7.20 -2.80
CA GLY A 117 -3.99 7.86 -2.50
C GLY A 117 -4.17 9.24 -1.86
N VAL A 118 -5.09 10.07 -2.41
CA VAL A 118 -5.44 11.37 -1.83
C VAL A 118 -6.06 11.21 -0.44
N ALA A 119 -6.96 10.24 -0.27
CA ALA A 119 -7.62 9.97 1.01
C ALA A 119 -6.61 9.46 2.07
N LEU A 120 -5.69 8.57 1.69
CA LEU A 120 -4.65 8.07 2.59
C LEU A 120 -3.77 9.19 3.12
N THR A 121 -3.30 10.08 2.24
CA THR A 121 -2.45 11.21 2.67
C THR A 121 -3.21 12.14 3.62
N GLY A 122 -4.50 12.38 3.38
CA GLY A 122 -5.37 13.11 4.31
C GLY A 122 -5.51 12.41 5.67
N ALA A 123 -5.74 11.10 5.68
CA ALA A 123 -5.89 10.31 6.90
C ALA A 123 -4.58 10.28 7.71
N VAL A 124 -3.43 10.06 7.06
CA VAL A 124 -2.10 10.09 7.68
C VAL A 124 -1.80 11.47 8.25
N ALA A 125 -2.04 12.54 7.50
CA ALA A 125 -1.83 13.92 7.97
C ALA A 125 -2.68 14.25 9.19
N ALA A 126 -3.92 13.80 9.25
CA ALA A 126 -4.78 13.99 10.43
C ALA A 126 -4.29 13.16 11.62
N ALA A 127 -3.95 11.89 11.41
CA ALA A 127 -3.49 10.98 12.46
C ALA A 127 -2.19 11.48 13.11
N THR A 128 -1.24 11.94 12.31
CA THR A 128 0.05 12.46 12.78
C THR A 128 -0.09 13.77 13.56
N GLN A 129 -1.10 14.62 13.23
CA GLN A 129 -1.38 15.84 13.98
C GLN A 129 -1.93 15.55 15.40
N VAL A 130 -2.79 14.54 15.54
CA VAL A 130 -3.42 14.23 16.83
C VAL A 130 -2.56 13.33 17.72
N MET A 131 -1.65 12.55 17.15
CA MET A 131 -0.74 11.65 17.89
C MET A 131 0.68 11.65 17.30
N PRO A 132 1.44 12.73 17.41
CA PRO A 132 2.76 12.86 16.79
C PRO A 132 3.82 11.86 17.31
N GLN A 133 3.61 11.28 18.51
CA GLN A 133 4.51 10.29 19.09
C GLN A 133 4.33 8.89 18.50
N ARG A 134 3.21 8.63 17.79
CA ARG A 134 2.83 7.30 17.25
C ARG A 134 2.71 7.29 15.72
N VAL A 135 3.52 8.09 15.04
CA VAL A 135 3.44 8.28 13.58
C VAL A 135 3.62 6.96 12.82
N GLY A 136 4.55 6.12 13.26
CA GLY A 136 4.77 4.80 12.66
C GLY A 136 3.57 3.86 12.85
N SER A 137 3.12 3.69 14.10
CA SER A 137 1.98 2.83 14.43
C SER A 137 0.70 3.24 13.68
N LEU A 138 0.45 4.54 13.59
CA LEU A 138 -0.74 5.08 12.91
C LEU A 138 -0.67 4.88 11.40
N GLY A 139 0.49 5.17 10.79
CA GLY A 139 0.70 4.94 9.37
C GLY A 139 0.59 3.46 9.00
N GLY A 140 1.20 2.59 9.82
CA GLY A 140 1.08 1.15 9.68
C GLY A 140 -0.36 0.66 9.78
N ALA A 141 -1.13 1.13 10.77
CA ALA A 141 -2.54 0.76 10.93
C ALA A 141 -3.41 1.21 9.74
N LEU A 142 -3.22 2.46 9.27
CA LEU A 142 -3.99 2.98 8.12
C LEU A 142 -3.69 2.20 6.84
N THR A 143 -2.42 1.91 6.57
CA THR A 143 -2.05 1.12 5.39
C THR A 143 -2.45 -0.35 5.53
N ALA A 144 -2.47 -0.90 6.76
CA ALA A 144 -2.97 -2.25 7.03
C ALA A 144 -4.48 -2.34 6.78
N ALA A 145 -5.28 -1.35 7.20
CA ALA A 145 -6.72 -1.32 6.94
C ALA A 145 -7.03 -1.42 5.44
N TYR A 146 -6.28 -0.70 4.60
CA TYR A 146 -6.38 -0.80 3.14
C TYR A 146 -6.18 -2.24 2.62
N ALA A 147 -5.14 -2.92 3.11
CA ALA A 147 -4.85 -4.30 2.69
C ALA A 147 -5.81 -5.33 3.31
N THR A 148 -6.38 -5.04 4.48
CA THR A 148 -7.28 -5.96 5.21
C THR A 148 -8.69 -5.97 4.62
N ALA A 149 -9.06 -4.99 3.80
CA ALA A 149 -10.38 -4.90 3.18
C ALA A 149 -10.82 -6.20 2.49
N VAL A 150 -9.89 -6.88 1.80
CA VAL A 150 -10.15 -8.14 1.11
C VAL A 150 -10.72 -9.23 2.02
N VAL A 151 -10.35 -9.24 3.31
CA VAL A 151 -10.80 -10.26 4.28
C VAL A 151 -12.31 -10.19 4.53
N PHE A 152 -12.89 -8.99 4.37
CA PHE A 152 -14.32 -8.77 4.57
C PHE A 152 -15.07 -8.65 3.24
N GLU A 153 -14.51 -7.93 2.29
CA GLU A 153 -15.19 -7.56 1.05
C GLU A 153 -15.26 -8.72 0.06
N ALA A 154 -14.19 -9.50 -0.10
CA ALA A 154 -14.19 -10.61 -1.04
C ALA A 154 -15.18 -11.73 -0.64
N PRO A 155 -15.24 -12.19 0.62
CA PRO A 155 -16.28 -13.13 1.03
C PRO A 155 -17.70 -12.58 0.89
N LEU A 156 -17.91 -11.30 1.20
CA LEU A 156 -19.22 -10.67 1.06
C LEU A 156 -19.68 -10.65 -0.39
N ILE A 157 -18.79 -10.28 -1.32
CA ILE A 157 -19.05 -10.34 -2.76
C ILE A 157 -19.34 -11.78 -3.20
N ALA A 158 -18.55 -12.75 -2.74
CA ALA A 158 -18.72 -14.16 -3.09
C ALA A 158 -20.09 -14.71 -2.65
N VAL A 159 -20.58 -14.34 -1.45
CA VAL A 159 -21.90 -14.73 -0.94
C VAL A 159 -23.03 -14.05 -1.73
N LEU A 160 -22.85 -12.79 -2.11
CA LEU A 160 -23.89 -12.04 -2.86
C LEU A 160 -23.97 -12.45 -4.33
N THR A 161 -22.84 -12.83 -4.94
CA THR A 161 -22.75 -13.11 -6.39
C THR A 161 -23.78 -14.13 -6.90
N PRO A 162 -24.07 -15.27 -6.23
CA PRO A 162 -25.08 -16.22 -6.70
C PRO A 162 -26.51 -15.67 -6.69
N HIS A 163 -26.79 -14.65 -5.88
CA HIS A 163 -28.13 -14.11 -5.70
C HIS A 163 -28.43 -12.91 -6.59
N ILE A 164 -27.46 -12.04 -6.80
CA ILE A 164 -27.68 -10.75 -7.52
C ILE A 164 -26.70 -10.52 -8.69
N GLY A 165 -25.85 -11.52 -8.99
CA GLY A 165 -24.80 -11.41 -10.00
C GLY A 165 -23.57 -10.62 -9.49
N TRP A 166 -22.40 -10.94 -10.05
CA TRP A 166 -21.12 -10.34 -9.61
C TRP A 166 -21.09 -8.81 -9.76
N PHE A 167 -21.67 -8.28 -10.82
CA PHE A 167 -21.68 -6.84 -11.10
C PHE A 167 -22.46 -6.05 -10.02
N ASN A 168 -23.67 -6.53 -9.65
CA ASN A 168 -24.45 -5.92 -8.59
C ASN A 168 -23.85 -6.17 -7.21
N ALA A 169 -23.23 -7.32 -6.98
CA ALA A 169 -22.52 -7.63 -5.72
C ALA A 169 -21.35 -6.67 -5.50
N LEU A 170 -20.49 -6.49 -6.52
CA LEU A 170 -19.36 -5.55 -6.46
C LEU A 170 -19.85 -4.11 -6.26
N ARG A 171 -20.90 -3.70 -6.99
CA ARG A 171 -21.52 -2.37 -6.87
C ARG A 171 -22.08 -2.15 -5.46
N LEU A 172 -22.85 -3.09 -4.94
CA LEU A 172 -23.48 -2.98 -3.62
C LEU A 172 -22.44 -2.89 -2.50
N VAL A 173 -21.41 -3.73 -2.51
CA VAL A 173 -20.34 -3.71 -1.52
C VAL A 173 -19.55 -2.40 -1.63
N GLY A 174 -19.14 -2.00 -2.82
CA GLY A 174 -18.35 -0.78 -3.01
C GLY A 174 -19.13 0.49 -2.63
N VAL A 175 -20.38 0.61 -3.06
CA VAL A 175 -21.24 1.76 -2.68
C VAL A 175 -21.53 1.72 -1.18
N GLY A 176 -21.84 0.54 -0.62
CA GLY A 176 -22.12 0.38 0.80
C GLY A 176 -20.92 0.81 1.67
N MET A 177 -19.72 0.31 1.36
CA MET A 177 -18.49 0.71 2.06
C MET A 177 -18.19 2.19 1.88
N GLY A 178 -18.40 2.75 0.68
CA GLY A 178 -18.26 4.18 0.43
C GLY A 178 -19.22 5.01 1.28
N LEU A 179 -20.48 4.63 1.39
CA LEU A 179 -21.47 5.32 2.23
C LEU A 179 -21.10 5.23 3.73
N VAL A 180 -20.69 4.06 4.22
CA VAL A 180 -20.22 3.90 5.60
C VAL A 180 -19.00 4.79 5.87
N ALA A 181 -18.03 4.81 4.96
CA ALA A 181 -16.86 5.68 5.08
C ALA A 181 -17.25 7.18 5.07
N ALA A 182 -18.17 7.59 4.19
CA ALA A 182 -18.67 8.95 4.14
C ALA A 182 -19.40 9.37 5.44
N LEU A 183 -20.26 8.51 5.97
CA LEU A 183 -20.95 8.74 7.23
C LEU A 183 -19.98 8.91 8.41
N ILE A 184 -18.99 8.04 8.51
CA ILE A 184 -17.99 8.12 9.58
C ILE A 184 -17.09 9.35 9.39
N LEU A 185 -16.76 9.72 8.15
CA LEU A 185 -15.98 10.91 7.84
C LEU A 185 -16.69 12.22 8.28
N LEU A 186 -18.02 12.23 8.38
CA LEU A 186 -18.77 13.36 8.94
C LEU A 186 -18.35 13.66 10.40
N PHE A 187 -17.98 12.64 11.16
CA PHE A 187 -17.54 12.77 12.56
C PHE A 187 -16.04 13.06 12.71
N MET A 188 -15.28 13.07 11.61
CA MET A 188 -13.86 13.42 11.64
C MET A 188 -13.69 14.91 12.02
N PRO A 189 -12.86 15.22 13.04
CA PRO A 189 -12.63 16.60 13.47
C PRO A 189 -12.08 17.49 12.34
N ARG A 190 -12.43 18.76 12.39
CA ARG A 190 -11.87 19.78 11.50
C ARG A 190 -10.51 20.23 12.07
N LEU A 191 -9.44 19.59 11.61
CA LEU A 191 -8.07 19.98 11.95
C LEU A 191 -7.60 21.09 10.99
N PRO A 192 -6.81 22.07 11.46
CA PRO A 192 -6.16 23.02 10.58
C PRO A 192 -5.23 22.31 9.59
N PRO A 193 -4.80 22.96 8.50
CA PRO A 193 -3.71 22.43 7.67
C PRO A 193 -2.49 22.13 8.53
N ALA A 194 -1.74 21.08 8.19
CA ALA A 194 -0.50 20.73 8.89
C ALA A 194 0.55 21.85 8.63
N ARG A 195 0.49 22.91 9.43
CA ARG A 195 1.51 23.96 9.39
C ARG A 195 2.78 23.42 10.03
N HIS A 196 3.74 23.03 9.20
CA HIS A 196 5.10 22.80 9.70
C HIS A 196 5.72 24.17 10.01
N ALA A 197 6.14 24.37 11.25
CA ALA A 197 6.53 25.66 11.84
C ALA A 197 7.69 26.40 11.12
N THR A 198 8.32 25.77 10.12
CA THR A 198 9.53 26.27 9.46
C THR A 198 9.39 26.53 7.94
N ALA A 199 8.25 26.20 7.31
CA ALA A 199 8.14 26.32 5.86
C ALA A 199 7.51 27.64 5.43
N ALA A 200 8.32 28.65 5.16
CA ALA A 200 7.91 29.91 4.52
C ALA A 200 7.45 29.73 3.05
N ARG A 201 7.81 28.61 2.40
CA ARG A 201 7.40 28.23 1.03
C ARG A 201 7.19 26.72 0.96
N PRO A 202 6.13 26.25 0.24
CA PRO A 202 5.95 24.80 0.02
C PRO A 202 7.15 24.27 -0.76
N ALA A 203 7.78 23.23 -0.20
CA ALA A 203 8.93 22.61 -0.84
C ALA A 203 8.54 22.08 -2.25
N ASN A 204 9.35 22.40 -3.24
CA ASN A 204 9.20 21.83 -4.57
C ASN A 204 9.59 20.33 -4.49
N GLN A 205 8.73 19.44 -4.99
CA GLN A 205 9.00 17.99 -4.98
C GLN A 205 10.34 17.63 -5.64
N PHE A 206 10.75 18.34 -6.69
CA PHE A 206 12.07 18.16 -7.31
C PHE A 206 13.22 18.55 -6.38
N GLN A 207 13.03 19.55 -5.53
CA GLN A 207 14.04 19.92 -4.52
C GLN A 207 14.10 18.89 -3.39
N LEU A 208 12.95 18.30 -3.01
CA LEU A 208 12.90 17.22 -2.03
C LEU A 208 13.61 15.97 -2.54
N LEU A 209 13.43 15.59 -3.81
CA LEU A 209 14.14 14.47 -4.43
C LEU A 209 15.66 14.65 -4.50
N ARG A 210 16.18 15.88 -4.44
CA ARG A 210 17.62 16.13 -4.35
C ARG A 210 18.20 15.89 -2.96
N ARG A 211 17.36 15.78 -1.92
CA ARG A 211 17.82 15.47 -0.55
C ARG A 211 18.27 14.02 -0.48
N PRO A 212 19.52 13.72 -0.06
CA PRO A 212 20.00 12.34 0.03
C PRO A 212 19.12 11.43 0.87
N ALA A 213 18.58 11.93 2.00
CA ALA A 213 17.68 11.19 2.86
C ALA A 213 16.37 10.79 2.16
N VAL A 214 15.87 11.59 1.21
CA VAL A 214 14.62 11.31 0.49
C VAL A 214 14.85 10.27 -0.60
N TRP A 215 15.79 10.51 -1.53
CA TRP A 215 15.97 9.58 -2.65
C TRP A 215 16.52 8.22 -2.21
N THR A 216 17.42 8.16 -1.21
CA THR A 216 17.91 6.89 -0.68
C THR A 216 16.78 6.08 -0.03
N SER A 217 15.92 6.74 0.76
CA SER A 217 14.74 6.10 1.36
C SER A 217 13.73 5.65 0.29
N THR A 218 13.56 6.42 -0.78
CA THR A 218 12.70 6.03 -1.91
C THR A 218 13.20 4.76 -2.59
N LEU A 219 14.53 4.62 -2.80
CA LEU A 219 15.12 3.40 -3.34
C LEU A 219 14.96 2.19 -2.42
N MET A 220 15.11 2.38 -1.09
CA MET A 220 14.87 1.30 -0.13
C MET A 220 13.40 0.84 -0.15
N LEU A 221 12.45 1.77 -0.27
CA LEU A 221 11.02 1.44 -0.37
C LEU A 221 10.67 0.79 -1.70
N PHE A 222 11.29 1.21 -2.80
CA PHE A 222 11.23 0.52 -4.08
C PHE A 222 11.63 -0.96 -3.91
N SER A 223 12.81 -1.21 -3.31
CA SER A 223 13.33 -2.55 -3.08
C SER A 223 12.49 -3.39 -2.09
N SER A 224 11.68 -2.76 -1.25
CA SER A 224 10.75 -3.49 -0.36
C SER A 224 9.52 -4.01 -1.10
N ALA A 225 9.20 -3.44 -2.26
CA ALA A 225 7.99 -3.74 -3.02
C ALA A 225 8.22 -4.68 -4.21
N ASP A 226 9.39 -4.57 -4.85
CA ASP A 226 9.68 -5.23 -6.13
C ASP A 226 9.59 -6.76 -6.05
N LEU A 227 10.34 -7.38 -5.14
CA LEU A 227 10.37 -8.84 -5.01
C LEU A 227 9.02 -9.41 -4.57
N GLY A 228 8.35 -8.78 -3.61
CA GLY A 228 7.08 -9.31 -3.14
C GLY A 228 5.97 -9.19 -4.17
N SER A 229 6.02 -8.16 -5.02
CA SER A 229 5.08 -8.04 -6.15
C SER A 229 5.38 -9.06 -7.24
N TYR A 230 6.64 -9.37 -7.52
CA TYR A 230 7.04 -10.46 -8.38
C TYR A 230 6.61 -11.81 -7.80
N ALA A 231 6.86 -12.07 -6.52
CA ALA A 231 6.45 -13.28 -5.83
C ALA A 231 4.93 -13.53 -5.93
N ALA A 232 4.11 -12.47 -5.84
CA ALA A 232 2.66 -12.59 -5.97
C ALA A 232 2.21 -13.11 -7.33
N VAL A 233 3.00 -12.94 -8.38
CA VAL A 233 2.72 -13.43 -9.74
C VAL A 233 3.36 -14.80 -9.96
N ASP A 234 4.60 -15.00 -9.50
CA ASP A 234 5.41 -16.18 -9.80
C ASP A 234 5.08 -17.42 -8.95
N LEU A 235 4.79 -17.29 -7.65
CA LEU A 235 4.68 -18.43 -6.72
C LEU A 235 3.76 -19.56 -7.19
N VAL A 236 2.60 -19.23 -7.76
CA VAL A 236 1.65 -20.25 -8.25
C VAL A 236 2.16 -20.91 -9.51
N SER A 237 2.77 -20.12 -10.40
CA SER A 237 3.33 -20.61 -11.67
C SER A 237 4.56 -21.48 -11.42
N HIS A 238 5.41 -21.07 -10.48
CA HIS A 238 6.60 -21.80 -10.06
C HIS A 238 6.25 -23.16 -9.44
N ALA A 239 5.30 -23.19 -8.50
CA ALA A 239 4.82 -24.44 -7.89
C ALA A 239 4.29 -25.43 -8.94
N ARG A 240 3.62 -24.93 -9.97
CA ARG A 240 3.13 -25.78 -11.08
C ARG A 240 4.26 -26.28 -11.98
N ALA A 241 5.24 -25.42 -12.27
CA ALA A 241 6.38 -25.80 -13.09
C ALA A 241 7.21 -26.92 -12.45
N ASP A 242 7.32 -26.91 -11.13
CA ASP A 242 8.03 -27.93 -10.34
C ASP A 242 7.13 -29.13 -9.94
N HIS A 243 5.96 -29.27 -10.58
CA HIS A 243 5.02 -30.38 -10.36
C HIS A 243 4.57 -30.57 -8.90
N LEU A 244 4.60 -29.50 -8.09
CA LEU A 244 4.10 -29.53 -6.72
C LEU A 244 2.57 -29.55 -6.68
N ALA A 245 2.01 -29.96 -5.54
CA ALA A 245 0.57 -29.99 -5.35
C ALA A 245 -0.05 -28.60 -5.60
N VAL A 246 -1.17 -28.55 -6.33
CA VAL A 246 -1.80 -27.29 -6.82
C VAL A 246 -2.11 -26.32 -5.71
N TRP A 247 -2.40 -26.79 -4.51
CA TRP A 247 -2.72 -25.94 -3.36
C TRP A 247 -1.49 -25.22 -2.77
N ILE A 248 -0.25 -25.71 -2.99
CA ILE A 248 0.98 -25.16 -2.39
C ILE A 248 1.21 -23.72 -2.84
N GLY A 249 1.19 -23.46 -4.16
CA GLY A 249 1.37 -22.09 -4.68
C GLY A 249 0.30 -21.14 -4.18
N THR A 250 -0.95 -21.62 -4.08
CA THR A 250 -2.06 -20.81 -3.52
C THR A 250 -1.86 -20.55 -2.04
N ALA A 251 -1.44 -21.54 -1.25
CA ALA A 251 -1.14 -21.37 0.16
C ALA A 251 0.04 -20.41 0.40
N ALA A 252 1.08 -20.45 -0.43
CA ALA A 252 2.19 -19.50 -0.38
C ALA A 252 1.72 -18.07 -0.67
N LEU A 253 0.82 -17.87 -1.64
CA LEU A 253 0.23 -16.57 -1.93
C LEU A 253 -0.64 -16.04 -0.77
N VAL A 254 -1.42 -16.92 -0.13
CA VAL A 254 -2.15 -16.58 1.10
C VAL A 254 -1.20 -16.21 2.22
N GLY A 255 -0.11 -16.96 2.40
CA GLY A 255 0.95 -16.66 3.36
C GLY A 255 1.58 -15.28 3.12
N LEU A 256 1.86 -14.95 1.86
CA LEU A 256 2.34 -13.63 1.43
C LEU A 256 1.35 -12.52 1.84
N ALA A 257 0.08 -12.70 1.55
CA ALA A 257 -0.96 -11.71 1.88
C ALA A 257 -1.10 -11.50 3.39
N LEU A 258 -1.12 -12.56 4.18
CA LEU A 258 -1.19 -12.48 5.64
C LEU A 258 0.06 -11.82 6.24
N ALA A 259 1.25 -12.19 5.76
CA ALA A 259 2.50 -11.57 6.17
C ALA A 259 2.57 -10.08 5.80
N ASN A 260 2.07 -9.70 4.61
CA ASN A 260 1.93 -8.30 4.19
C ASN A 260 1.05 -7.50 5.17
N ILE A 261 -0.13 -8.00 5.52
CA ILE A 261 -1.04 -7.30 6.45
C ILE A 261 -0.39 -7.18 7.84
N ALA A 262 0.13 -8.27 8.37
CA ALA A 262 0.76 -8.29 9.70
C ALA A 262 1.97 -7.37 9.78
N SER A 263 2.85 -7.39 8.78
CA SER A 263 4.08 -6.61 8.77
C SER A 263 3.84 -5.09 8.66
N ARG A 264 2.73 -4.63 8.08
CA ARG A 264 2.34 -3.20 8.10
C ARG A 264 2.14 -2.70 9.53
N ILE A 265 1.48 -3.48 10.36
CA ILE A 265 1.23 -3.14 11.74
C ILE A 265 2.53 -3.26 12.55
N VAL A 266 3.21 -4.41 12.43
CA VAL A 266 4.42 -4.71 13.19
C VAL A 266 5.54 -3.71 12.90
N SER A 267 5.81 -3.39 11.64
CA SER A 267 6.85 -2.42 11.27
C SER A 267 6.52 -1.01 11.74
N GLY A 268 5.24 -0.62 11.70
CA GLY A 268 4.79 0.65 12.24
C GLY A 268 5.11 0.79 13.73
N PHE A 269 4.74 -0.20 14.55
CA PHE A 269 5.07 -0.24 15.98
C PHE A 269 6.58 -0.35 16.23
N ALA A 270 7.26 -1.19 15.46
CA ALA A 270 8.70 -1.38 15.60
C ALA A 270 9.48 -0.10 15.34
N THR A 271 9.07 0.72 14.35
CA THR A 271 9.73 2.00 14.08
C THR A 271 9.54 3.03 15.18
N ASP A 272 8.41 3.02 15.88
CA ASP A 272 8.19 3.91 17.03
C ASP A 272 9.05 3.51 18.23
N ARG A 273 9.37 2.21 18.39
CA ARG A 273 10.15 1.67 19.51
C ARG A 273 11.66 1.62 19.25
N PHE A 274 12.06 1.13 18.08
CA PHE A 274 13.47 0.83 17.74
C PHE A 274 14.08 1.83 16.75
N GLY A 275 13.26 2.73 16.20
CA GLY A 275 13.66 3.63 15.13
C GLY A 275 13.54 3.01 13.74
N VAL A 276 13.70 3.85 12.72
CA VAL A 276 13.43 3.46 11.32
C VAL A 276 14.55 2.61 10.72
N ASP A 277 15.82 2.93 11.01
CA ASP A 277 16.95 2.31 10.34
C ASP A 277 17.05 0.79 10.60
N PRO A 278 16.93 0.26 11.85
CA PRO A 278 16.94 -1.19 12.08
C PRO A 278 15.73 -1.90 11.48
N VAL A 279 14.54 -1.27 11.50
CA VAL A 279 13.34 -1.88 10.92
C VAL A 279 13.45 -1.95 9.39
N MET A 280 13.94 -0.88 8.73
CA MET A 280 14.21 -0.89 7.29
C MET A 280 15.26 -1.94 6.93
N GLY A 281 16.31 -2.07 7.73
CA GLY A 281 17.31 -3.13 7.54
C GLY A 281 16.70 -4.53 7.59
N ALA A 282 15.85 -4.80 8.57
CA ALA A 282 15.13 -6.08 8.67
C ALA A 282 14.21 -6.32 7.47
N VAL A 283 13.49 -5.29 7.00
CA VAL A 283 12.64 -5.35 5.80
C VAL A 283 13.46 -5.74 4.57
N LEU A 284 14.61 -5.10 4.34
CA LEU A 284 15.48 -5.40 3.21
C LEU A 284 16.14 -6.79 3.32
N CYS A 285 16.49 -7.22 4.53
CA CYS A 285 17.00 -8.58 4.75
C CYS A 285 15.94 -9.65 4.41
N MET A 286 14.63 -9.37 4.64
CA MET A 286 13.56 -10.29 4.26
C MET A 286 13.41 -10.42 2.74
N VAL A 287 13.71 -9.36 1.96
CA VAL A 287 13.79 -9.45 0.48
C VAL A 287 14.84 -10.46 0.07
N LEU A 288 16.06 -10.34 0.62
CA LEU A 288 17.17 -11.24 0.31
C LEU A 288 16.91 -12.67 0.81
N LEU A 289 16.28 -12.81 1.98
CA LEU A 289 15.90 -14.11 2.53
C LEU A 289 14.91 -14.83 1.61
N ALA A 290 13.87 -14.15 1.15
CA ALA A 290 12.88 -14.74 0.25
C ALA A 290 13.52 -15.21 -1.07
N ALA A 291 14.38 -14.38 -1.67
CA ALA A 291 15.13 -14.75 -2.87
C ALA A 291 16.07 -15.96 -2.60
N GLY A 292 16.81 -15.94 -1.49
CA GLY A 292 17.70 -17.05 -1.10
C GLY A 292 16.94 -18.37 -0.90
N ILE A 293 15.77 -18.33 -0.26
CA ILE A 293 14.91 -19.51 -0.08
C ILE A 293 14.48 -20.07 -1.45
N MET A 294 14.05 -19.21 -2.38
CA MET A 294 13.64 -19.66 -3.71
C MET A 294 14.79 -20.24 -4.52
N VAL A 295 15.99 -19.70 -4.40
CA VAL A 295 17.17 -20.22 -5.09
C VAL A 295 17.58 -21.59 -4.55
N VAL A 296 17.50 -21.79 -3.23
CA VAL A 296 18.02 -23.02 -2.57
C VAL A 296 16.94 -24.10 -2.43
N ALA A 297 15.71 -23.72 -2.18
CA ALA A 297 14.62 -24.63 -1.80
C ALA A 297 13.32 -24.41 -2.59
N GLY A 298 13.33 -23.61 -3.67
CA GLY A 298 12.14 -23.26 -4.43
C GLY A 298 11.44 -24.46 -5.08
N SER A 299 12.15 -25.57 -5.31
CA SER A 299 11.59 -26.83 -5.78
C SER A 299 10.88 -27.67 -4.70
N THR A 300 10.85 -27.22 -3.46
CA THR A 300 10.19 -27.92 -2.33
C THR A 300 8.95 -27.19 -1.87
N GLU A 301 7.95 -27.94 -1.38
CA GLU A 301 6.72 -27.37 -0.81
C GLU A 301 7.03 -26.39 0.34
N ALA A 302 7.91 -26.78 1.27
CA ALA A 302 8.31 -25.94 2.39
C ALA A 302 9.03 -24.67 1.94
N GLY A 303 9.87 -24.75 0.91
CA GLY A 303 10.58 -23.61 0.35
C GLY A 303 9.64 -22.57 -0.27
N ILE A 304 8.67 -23.00 -1.08
CA ILE A 304 7.68 -22.09 -1.70
C ILE A 304 6.81 -21.43 -0.62
N LEU A 305 6.35 -22.18 0.38
CA LEU A 305 5.55 -21.63 1.49
C LEU A 305 6.38 -20.60 2.30
N ALA A 306 7.61 -20.93 2.63
CA ALA A 306 8.50 -20.04 3.37
C ALA A 306 8.85 -18.77 2.57
N ALA A 307 9.09 -18.91 1.26
CA ALA A 307 9.36 -17.77 0.37
C ALA A 307 8.15 -16.84 0.27
N GLY A 308 6.92 -17.39 0.17
CA GLY A 308 5.71 -16.60 0.17
C GLY A 308 5.57 -15.73 1.42
N VAL A 309 5.70 -16.31 2.60
CA VAL A 309 5.66 -15.57 3.87
C VAL A 309 6.78 -14.52 3.93
N SER A 310 8.02 -14.91 3.59
CA SER A 310 9.18 -14.01 3.64
C SER A 310 9.05 -12.84 2.65
N ALA A 311 8.50 -13.06 1.45
CA ALA A 311 8.26 -12.03 0.46
C ALA A 311 7.11 -11.07 0.84
N GLY A 312 6.13 -11.53 1.61
CA GLY A 312 5.04 -10.70 2.10
C GLY A 312 5.47 -9.67 3.14
N ILE A 313 6.49 -9.99 3.95
CA ILE A 313 6.99 -9.10 5.01
C ILE A 313 7.50 -7.76 4.46
N PRO A 314 8.37 -7.67 3.44
CA PRO A 314 8.83 -6.40 2.92
C PRO A 314 7.75 -5.58 2.22
N VAL A 315 6.81 -6.21 1.51
CA VAL A 315 5.68 -5.52 0.87
C VAL A 315 4.79 -4.80 1.89
N GLY A 316 4.61 -5.40 3.05
CA GLY A 316 3.87 -4.75 4.14
C GLY A 316 4.75 -3.83 4.98
N GLY A 317 5.97 -4.25 5.28
CA GLY A 317 6.89 -3.53 6.14
C GLY A 317 7.25 -2.13 5.61
N GLY A 318 7.47 -1.99 4.31
CA GLY A 318 7.73 -0.72 3.66
C GLY A 318 6.65 0.33 3.94
N PRO A 319 5.38 0.11 3.52
CA PRO A 319 4.28 1.01 3.84
C PRO A 319 4.06 1.25 5.34
N GLY A 320 4.29 0.24 6.17
CA GLY A 320 4.11 0.35 7.63
C GLY A 320 5.04 1.37 8.29
N LEU A 321 6.29 1.46 7.83
CA LEU A 321 7.28 2.40 8.38
C LEU A 321 7.31 3.77 7.66
N MET A 322 6.63 3.89 6.52
CA MET A 322 6.77 5.01 5.58
C MET A 322 6.44 6.37 6.20
N SER A 323 5.38 6.44 7.02
CA SER A 323 4.96 7.68 7.68
C SER A 323 6.04 8.22 8.63
N LYS A 324 6.66 7.34 9.43
CA LYS A 324 7.75 7.72 10.32
C LYS A 324 9.00 8.10 9.55
N LEU A 325 9.32 7.33 8.51
CA LEU A 325 10.45 7.61 7.63
C LEU A 325 10.32 8.99 6.96
N ALA A 326 9.12 9.34 6.47
CA ALA A 326 8.83 10.64 5.87
C ALA A 326 9.04 11.78 6.87
N SER A 327 8.55 11.62 8.11
CA SER A 327 8.66 12.65 9.15
C SER A 327 10.10 12.95 9.56
N ILE A 328 11.01 11.97 9.48
CA ILE A 328 12.43 12.16 9.81
C ILE A 328 13.29 12.57 8.61
N SER A 329 12.89 12.22 7.38
CA SER A 329 13.64 12.52 6.16
C SER A 329 13.45 13.97 5.69
N ALA A 330 12.28 14.56 5.96
CA ALA A 330 11.99 15.96 5.69
C ALA A 330 10.92 16.47 6.68
N PRO A 331 11.33 16.89 7.89
CA PRO A 331 10.40 17.40 8.91
C PRO A 331 9.62 18.65 8.48
N ASP A 332 10.15 19.39 7.50
CA ASP A 332 9.52 20.56 6.89
C ASP A 332 8.42 20.25 5.87
N ALA A 333 8.41 19.03 5.31
CA ALA A 333 7.43 18.62 4.29
C ALA A 333 7.12 17.10 4.34
N PRO A 334 6.74 16.52 5.50
CA PRO A 334 6.60 15.07 5.67
C PRO A 334 5.50 14.47 4.79
N ASN A 335 4.39 15.18 4.57
CA ASN A 335 3.31 14.67 3.73
C ASN A 335 3.70 14.61 2.26
N SER A 336 4.44 15.62 1.76
CA SER A 336 4.97 15.62 0.39
C SER A 336 5.97 14.48 0.18
N VAL A 337 6.83 14.21 1.17
CA VAL A 337 7.81 13.13 1.12
C VAL A 337 7.14 11.76 1.25
N PHE A 338 6.08 11.64 2.07
CA PHE A 338 5.27 10.42 2.11
C PHE A 338 4.71 10.05 0.74
N GLY A 339 4.22 11.04 -0.03
CA GLY A 339 3.75 10.83 -1.40
C GLY A 339 4.88 10.35 -2.34
N ILE A 340 6.07 10.94 -2.24
CA ILE A 340 7.26 10.53 -3.01
C ILE A 340 7.63 9.07 -2.67
N PHE A 341 7.65 8.73 -1.39
CA PHE A 341 7.96 7.38 -0.93
C PHE A 341 6.97 6.35 -1.44
N PHE A 342 5.69 6.69 -1.40
CA PHE A 342 4.65 5.79 -1.91
C PHE A 342 4.74 5.60 -3.43
N ALA A 343 5.10 6.64 -4.19
CA ALA A 343 5.35 6.53 -5.63
C ALA A 343 6.57 5.63 -5.93
N GLY A 344 7.64 5.74 -5.13
CA GLY A 344 8.79 4.85 -5.23
C GLY A 344 8.42 3.38 -4.94
N PHE A 345 7.65 3.14 -3.90
CA PHE A 345 7.11 1.82 -3.57
C PHE A 345 6.22 1.27 -4.70
N ALA A 346 5.31 2.08 -5.24
CA ALA A 346 4.44 1.68 -6.35
C ALA A 346 5.24 1.37 -7.63
N SER A 347 6.33 2.11 -7.87
CA SER A 347 7.24 1.83 -8.99
C SER A 347 7.95 0.48 -8.82
N GLY A 348 8.38 0.13 -7.62
CA GLY A 348 8.93 -1.20 -7.32
C GLY A 348 7.91 -2.30 -7.55
N SER A 349 6.67 -2.11 -7.07
CA SER A 349 5.58 -3.06 -7.30
C SER A 349 5.27 -3.30 -8.78
N LEU A 350 5.45 -2.28 -9.62
CA LEU A 350 5.24 -2.41 -11.07
C LEU A 350 6.44 -3.07 -11.76
N LEU A 351 7.65 -2.65 -11.42
CA LEU A 351 8.87 -3.09 -12.11
C LEU A 351 9.33 -4.48 -11.70
N GLY A 352 9.03 -4.93 -10.48
CA GLY A 352 9.38 -6.28 -10.02
C GLY A 352 8.89 -7.39 -10.97
N PRO A 353 7.58 -7.50 -11.23
CA PRO A 353 7.08 -8.46 -12.22
C PRO A 353 7.61 -8.24 -13.62
N LEU A 354 7.71 -6.98 -14.09
CA LEU A 354 8.21 -6.67 -15.43
C LEU A 354 9.67 -7.10 -15.66
N ILE A 355 10.49 -7.09 -14.62
CA ILE A 355 11.88 -7.58 -14.69
C ILE A 355 11.93 -9.08 -14.48
N GLY A 356 11.14 -9.62 -13.56
CA GLY A 356 11.19 -11.01 -13.15
C GLY A 356 10.58 -11.97 -14.17
N GLU A 357 9.40 -11.67 -14.71
CA GLU A 357 8.71 -12.58 -15.65
C GLU A 357 9.54 -12.97 -16.88
N PRO A 358 10.23 -12.04 -17.57
CA PRO A 358 11.05 -12.43 -18.73
C PRO A 358 12.27 -13.27 -18.39
N LEU A 359 12.80 -13.16 -17.17
CA LEU A 359 13.99 -13.90 -16.74
C LEU A 359 13.64 -15.32 -16.29
N GLY A 360 12.54 -15.47 -15.54
CA GLY A 360 12.08 -16.73 -14.99
C GLY A 360 13.02 -17.41 -14.00
N GLY A 361 12.50 -18.40 -13.26
CA GLY A 361 13.28 -19.25 -12.35
C GLY A 361 14.14 -18.48 -11.34
N SER A 362 15.23 -19.09 -10.88
CA SER A 362 16.12 -18.51 -9.87
C SER A 362 16.78 -17.19 -10.30
N ALA A 363 17.03 -16.99 -11.59
CA ALA A 363 17.62 -15.76 -12.13
C ALA A 363 16.70 -14.55 -11.89
N ALA A 364 15.39 -14.72 -12.03
CA ALA A 364 14.40 -13.69 -11.75
C ALA A 364 14.43 -13.25 -10.27
N TRP A 365 14.42 -14.21 -9.35
CA TRP A 365 14.45 -13.94 -7.92
C TRP A 365 15.72 -13.20 -7.49
N ILE A 366 16.88 -13.55 -8.05
CA ILE A 366 18.16 -12.87 -7.81
C ILE A 366 18.12 -11.44 -8.38
N ALA A 367 17.69 -11.27 -9.63
CA ALA A 367 17.69 -9.99 -10.31
C ALA A 367 16.75 -8.98 -9.63
N VAL A 368 15.55 -9.44 -9.25
CA VAL A 368 14.55 -8.59 -8.57
C VAL A 368 14.96 -8.27 -7.14
N ALA A 369 15.69 -9.16 -6.43
CA ALA A 369 16.20 -8.88 -5.08
C ALA A 369 17.46 -8.00 -5.06
N ALA A 370 18.20 -7.88 -6.16
CA ALA A 370 19.48 -7.16 -6.21
C ALA A 370 19.40 -5.70 -5.70
N PRO A 371 18.35 -4.90 -5.98
CA PRO A 371 18.21 -3.55 -5.42
C PRO A 371 18.26 -3.48 -3.89
N ALA A 372 17.82 -4.54 -3.18
CA ALA A 372 17.85 -4.59 -1.72
C ALA A 372 19.30 -4.60 -1.16
N ILE A 373 20.26 -5.16 -1.88
CA ILE A 373 21.69 -5.10 -1.50
C ILE A 373 22.14 -3.64 -1.51
N GLY A 374 21.83 -2.90 -2.58
CA GLY A 374 22.09 -1.46 -2.67
C GLY A 374 21.43 -0.68 -1.54
N GLY A 375 20.17 -1.02 -1.22
CA GLY A 375 19.44 -0.43 -0.09
C GLY A 375 20.14 -0.65 1.25
N LEU A 376 20.64 -1.86 1.53
CA LEU A 376 21.40 -2.16 2.76
C LEU A 376 22.71 -1.39 2.83
N VAL A 377 23.46 -1.27 1.73
CA VAL A 377 24.69 -0.46 1.67
C VAL A 377 24.38 1.00 1.98
N LEU A 378 23.33 1.58 1.35
CA LEU A 378 22.90 2.95 1.61
C LEU A 378 22.48 3.15 3.07
N LEU A 379 21.81 2.17 3.66
CA LEU A 379 21.42 2.21 5.07
C LEU A 379 22.66 2.24 6.01
N GLN A 380 23.67 1.43 5.71
CA GLN A 380 24.93 1.43 6.46
C GLN A 380 25.68 2.78 6.35
N VAL A 381 25.77 3.33 5.14
CA VAL A 381 26.38 4.65 4.92
C VAL A 381 25.64 5.72 5.72
N ARG A 382 24.30 5.75 5.64
CA ARG A 382 23.47 6.68 6.41
C ARG A 382 23.68 6.56 7.91
N SER A 383 23.73 5.35 8.44
CA SER A 383 23.95 5.11 9.87
C SER A 383 25.33 5.57 10.35
N ARG A 384 26.37 5.40 9.52
CA ARG A 384 27.73 5.88 9.81
C ARG A 384 27.80 7.41 9.81
N LEU A 385 27.16 8.06 8.83
CA LEU A 385 27.16 9.53 8.73
C LEU A 385 26.43 10.17 9.91
N ARG A 386 25.30 9.56 10.39
CA ARG A 386 24.59 10.01 11.60
C ARG A 386 25.47 9.88 12.85
N ARG A 387 26.18 8.76 13.02
CA ARG A 387 27.10 8.57 14.16
C ARG A 387 28.27 9.55 14.14
N ALA A 388 28.68 9.98 12.95
CA ALA A 388 29.75 10.99 12.76
C ALA A 388 29.26 12.44 12.89
N GLY A 389 27.95 12.68 13.20
CA GLY A 389 27.39 14.02 13.31
C GLY A 389 27.34 14.81 11.98
N ARG A 390 27.36 14.08 10.84
CA ARG A 390 27.38 14.67 9.48
C ARG A 390 26.01 14.64 8.79
N LEU A 391 24.97 14.18 9.48
CA LEU A 391 23.56 14.14 9.03
C LEU A 391 22.63 14.57 10.17
#